data_2aef75ea2f92348962caded94e6c84b5
#
_entry.id   2aef75ea2f92348962caded94e6c84b5
#
_cell.length_a   1.000
_cell.length_b   1.000
_cell.length_c   1.000
_cell.angle_alpha   90.00
_cell.angle_beta   90.00
_cell.angle_gamma   90.00
#
_symmetry.space_group_name_H-M   'P 1'
#
loop_
_entity.id
_entity.type
_entity.pdbx_description
1 polymer ?
#
loop_
_entity_poly.entity_id
_entity_poly.type
_entity_poly.pdbx_seq_one_letter_code
_entity_poly.pdbx_strand_id
1 'polypeptide(L)'
;MNTFLAQAQNNQWANRRLLYACSRLSQAEYEAPRTGFFPSIEGTLRHILDVDVYYLAALEFDLEGQQQALPERLPFQRLAPLQRVVDARLVTYCEGLDPQALARTASLIRAQGIVLERVDRLLLHLFQHQIHHRGQVHAMLSATTVAPPQLDEFYLDGDRALRRSDEIQFSWDDQLL
;
A
#
# COMPACT_ATOMS: atom_id res chain seq x y z
N MET A 1 6.71 8.75 -19.50
CA MET A 1 5.86 8.15 -18.42
C MET A 1 6.58 8.36 -17.10
N ASN A 2 5.91 8.87 -16.07
CA ASN A 2 6.46 8.96 -14.72
C ASN A 2 6.39 7.57 -14.07
N THR A 3 7.52 6.89 -13.96
CA THR A 3 7.59 5.50 -13.42
C THR A 3 7.03 5.39 -12.00
N PHE A 4 7.27 6.40 -11.15
CA PHE A 4 6.76 6.37 -9.78
C PHE A 4 5.25 6.60 -9.73
N LEU A 5 4.69 7.40 -10.63
CA LEU A 5 3.23 7.52 -10.76
C LEU A 5 2.61 6.19 -11.17
N ALA A 6 3.17 5.53 -12.19
CA ALA A 6 2.71 4.21 -12.60
C ALA A 6 2.77 3.18 -11.45
N GLN A 7 3.84 3.20 -10.66
CA GLN A 7 3.96 2.33 -9.48
C GLN A 7 2.93 2.67 -8.39
N ALA A 8 2.65 3.95 -8.14
CA ALA A 8 1.66 4.38 -7.16
C ALA A 8 0.24 3.95 -7.57
N GLN A 9 -0.11 4.12 -8.83
CA GLN A 9 -1.39 3.68 -9.40
C GLN A 9 -1.55 2.16 -9.30
N ASN A 10 -0.51 1.39 -9.68
CA ASN A 10 -0.52 -0.06 -9.52
C ASN A 10 -0.64 -0.48 -8.06
N ASN A 11 0.06 0.20 -7.15
CA ASN A 11 -0.04 -0.05 -5.71
C ASN A 11 -1.46 0.15 -5.20
N GLN A 12 -2.09 1.25 -5.54
CA GLN A 12 -3.47 1.57 -5.17
C GLN A 12 -4.45 0.52 -5.70
N TRP A 13 -4.31 0.11 -6.95
CA TRP A 13 -5.15 -0.92 -7.55
C TRP A 13 -4.97 -2.28 -6.87
N ALA A 14 -3.72 -2.73 -6.66
CA ALA A 14 -3.43 -3.99 -6.00
C ALA A 14 -3.94 -4.03 -4.55
N ASN A 15 -3.79 -2.92 -3.81
CA ASN A 15 -4.33 -2.78 -2.47
C ASN A 15 -5.86 -2.87 -2.47
N ARG A 16 -6.55 -2.24 -3.43
CA ARG A 16 -8.02 -2.32 -3.53
C ARG A 16 -8.49 -3.76 -3.74
N ARG A 17 -7.87 -4.50 -4.65
CA ARG A 17 -8.20 -5.92 -4.89
C ARG A 17 -7.96 -6.77 -3.65
N LEU A 18 -6.82 -6.60 -3.00
CA LEU A 18 -6.47 -7.35 -1.80
C LEU A 18 -7.43 -7.04 -0.65
N LEU A 19 -7.71 -5.75 -0.39
CA LEU A 19 -8.65 -5.33 0.64
C LEU A 19 -10.07 -5.82 0.35
N TYR A 20 -10.50 -5.83 -0.91
CA TYR A 20 -11.79 -6.42 -1.27
C TYR A 20 -11.85 -7.91 -0.98
N ALA A 21 -10.80 -8.67 -1.28
CA ALA A 21 -10.72 -10.08 -0.88
C ALA A 21 -10.80 -10.23 0.65
N CYS A 22 -10.01 -9.45 1.40
CA CYS A 22 -10.00 -9.48 2.86
C CYS A 22 -11.33 -9.05 3.49
N SER A 23 -12.13 -8.20 2.84
CA SER A 23 -13.45 -7.79 3.34
C SER A 23 -14.47 -8.93 3.43
N ARG A 24 -14.22 -10.05 2.76
CA ARG A 24 -15.07 -11.25 2.76
C ARG A 24 -14.67 -12.25 3.85
N LEU A 25 -13.58 -12.02 4.57
CA LEU A 25 -13.15 -12.84 5.69
C LEU A 25 -14.06 -12.61 6.89
N SER A 26 -14.31 -13.67 7.65
CA SER A 26 -14.80 -13.53 9.01
C SER A 26 -13.74 -12.86 9.90
N GLN A 27 -14.15 -12.22 10.98
CA GLN A 27 -13.23 -11.64 11.96
C GLN A 27 -12.22 -12.68 12.49
N ALA A 28 -12.68 -13.91 12.70
CA ALA A 28 -11.83 -15.00 13.16
C ALA A 28 -10.75 -15.36 12.12
N GLU A 29 -11.07 -15.40 10.83
CA GLU A 29 -10.08 -15.65 9.76
C GLU A 29 -9.10 -14.50 9.59
N TYR A 30 -9.57 -13.26 9.74
CA TYR A 30 -8.75 -12.06 9.63
C TYR A 30 -7.67 -11.98 10.72
N GLU A 31 -8.01 -12.39 11.95
CA GLU A 31 -7.13 -12.37 13.12
C GLU A 31 -6.40 -13.71 13.36
N ALA A 32 -6.77 -14.78 12.68
CA ALA A 32 -6.24 -16.11 12.91
C ALA A 32 -4.72 -16.18 12.79
N PRO A 33 -4.03 -16.86 13.70
CA PRO A 33 -2.59 -17.09 13.60
C PRO A 33 -2.22 -17.83 12.31
N ARG A 34 -1.23 -17.33 11.59
CA ARG A 34 -0.71 -17.91 10.34
C ARG A 34 0.81 -17.82 10.30
N THR A 35 1.43 -18.68 9.51
CA THR A 35 2.87 -18.58 9.24
C THR A 35 3.18 -17.33 8.43
N GLY A 36 4.04 -16.47 8.98
CA GLY A 36 4.47 -15.22 8.36
C GLY A 36 5.31 -14.40 9.34
N PHE A 37 5.93 -13.34 8.88
CA PHE A 37 6.67 -12.42 9.75
C PHE A 37 5.72 -11.78 10.78
N PHE A 38 4.59 -11.27 10.31
CA PHE A 38 3.45 -10.91 11.16
C PHE A 38 2.49 -12.11 11.20
N PRO A 39 2.02 -12.50 12.40
CA PRO A 39 1.36 -13.79 12.55
C PRO A 39 -0.13 -13.80 12.16
N SER A 40 -0.62 -12.79 11.42
CA SER A 40 -2.01 -12.72 10.95
C SER A 40 -2.15 -11.80 9.74
N ILE A 41 -3.28 -11.92 9.03
CA ILE A 41 -3.66 -10.98 7.96
C ILE A 41 -3.81 -9.57 8.54
N GLU A 42 -4.48 -9.44 9.69
CA GLU A 42 -4.61 -8.16 10.42
C GLU A 42 -3.25 -7.52 10.66
N GLY A 43 -2.34 -8.25 11.31
CA GLY A 43 -1.02 -7.73 11.65
C GLY A 43 -0.21 -7.31 10.45
N THR A 44 -0.29 -8.07 9.36
CA THR A 44 0.42 -7.75 8.12
C THR A 44 -0.16 -6.51 7.42
N LEU A 45 -1.49 -6.41 7.30
CA LEU A 45 -2.14 -5.24 6.68
C LEU A 45 -1.94 -3.98 7.53
N ARG A 46 -2.02 -4.10 8.86
CA ARG A 46 -1.72 -2.99 9.77
C ARG A 46 -0.29 -2.50 9.59
N HIS A 47 0.68 -3.42 9.48
CA HIS A 47 2.08 -3.05 9.24
C HIS A 47 2.27 -2.34 7.90
N ILE A 48 1.62 -2.82 6.83
CA ILE A 48 1.64 -2.13 5.53
C ILE A 48 1.21 -0.68 5.69
N LEU A 49 0.05 -0.46 6.30
CA LEU A 49 -0.49 0.89 6.51
C LEU A 49 0.41 1.75 7.39
N ASP A 50 0.97 1.20 8.46
CA ASP A 50 1.86 1.91 9.39
C ASP A 50 3.12 2.43 8.67
N VAL A 51 3.73 1.58 7.86
CA VAL A 51 4.90 1.93 7.06
C VAL A 51 4.56 2.94 5.97
N ASP A 52 3.41 2.81 5.33
CA ASP A 52 2.95 3.75 4.31
C ASP A 52 2.74 5.15 4.88
N VAL A 53 2.05 5.25 6.03
CA VAL A 53 1.85 6.53 6.73
C VAL A 53 3.18 7.18 7.08
N TYR A 54 4.10 6.39 7.65
CA TYR A 54 5.42 6.87 8.04
C TYR A 54 6.24 7.41 6.85
N TYR A 55 6.35 6.63 5.76
CA TYR A 55 7.14 7.07 4.61
C TYR A 55 6.46 8.17 3.81
N LEU A 56 5.12 8.16 3.71
CA LEU A 56 4.41 9.24 3.03
C LEU A 56 4.59 10.58 3.79
N ALA A 57 4.52 10.57 5.12
CA ALA A 57 4.84 11.74 5.93
C ALA A 57 6.28 12.23 5.71
N ALA A 58 7.25 11.29 5.58
CA ALA A 58 8.63 11.65 5.27
C ALA A 58 8.77 12.29 3.88
N LEU A 59 8.10 11.75 2.88
CA LEU A 59 8.07 12.26 1.51
C LEU A 59 7.40 13.66 1.44
N GLU A 60 6.40 13.92 2.24
CA GLU A 60 5.71 15.19 2.38
C GLU A 60 6.44 16.18 3.29
N PHE A 61 7.60 15.80 3.86
CA PHE A 61 8.41 16.58 4.80
C PHE A 61 7.68 16.90 6.13
N ASP A 62 6.77 16.04 6.53
CA ASP A 62 5.99 16.12 7.77
C ASP A 62 6.65 15.27 8.88
N LEU A 63 7.45 15.91 9.73
CA LEU A 63 8.14 15.25 10.85
C LEU A 63 7.17 14.80 11.96
N GLU A 64 6.07 15.52 12.17
CA GLU A 64 5.07 15.15 13.18
C GLU A 64 4.26 13.93 12.70
N GLY A 65 3.90 13.91 11.42
CA GLY A 65 3.21 12.77 10.80
C GLY A 65 3.99 11.45 10.90
N GLN A 66 5.33 11.50 10.83
CA GLN A 66 6.17 10.31 11.00
C GLN A 66 6.10 9.69 12.41
N GLN A 67 5.63 10.42 13.41
CA GLN A 67 5.53 9.96 14.79
C GLN A 67 4.12 9.46 15.14
N GLN A 68 3.19 9.52 14.20
CA GLN A 68 1.84 8.99 14.40
C GLN A 68 1.88 7.47 14.39
N ALA A 69 1.53 6.87 15.54
CA ALA A 69 1.40 5.43 15.65
C ALA A 69 -0.05 5.00 15.43
N LEU A 70 -0.23 3.95 14.64
CA LEU A 70 -1.52 3.28 14.54
C LEU A 70 -1.82 2.50 15.84
N PRO A 71 -3.10 2.31 16.18
CA PRO A 71 -3.47 1.44 17.30
C PRO A 71 -2.88 0.03 17.13
N GLU A 72 -2.54 -0.62 18.25
CA GLU A 72 -1.98 -1.99 18.24
C GLU A 72 -2.91 -2.96 17.50
N ARG A 73 -4.22 -2.80 17.66
CA ARG A 73 -5.25 -3.49 16.87
C ARG A 73 -6.05 -2.51 16.05
N LEU A 74 -6.23 -2.82 14.80
CA LEU A 74 -6.97 -1.99 13.85
C LEU A 74 -8.01 -2.85 13.11
N PRO A 75 -9.28 -2.80 13.52
CA PRO A 75 -10.35 -3.54 12.83
C PRO A 75 -10.37 -3.23 11.34
N PHE A 76 -10.67 -4.24 10.52
CA PHE A 76 -10.68 -4.13 9.05
C PHE A 76 -11.51 -2.93 8.55
N GLN A 77 -12.67 -2.69 9.16
CA GLN A 77 -13.58 -1.59 8.79
C GLN A 77 -12.96 -0.20 8.97
N ARG A 78 -11.93 -0.08 9.82
CA ARG A 78 -11.15 1.15 10.00
C ARG A 78 -9.90 1.16 9.15
N LEU A 79 -9.23 0.00 9.02
CA LEU A 79 -8.00 -0.15 8.24
C LEU A 79 -8.21 0.15 6.76
N ALA A 80 -9.19 -0.49 6.14
CA ALA A 80 -9.39 -0.41 4.69
C ALA A 80 -9.68 1.02 4.18
N PRO A 81 -10.51 1.85 4.83
CA PRO A 81 -10.66 3.25 4.46
C PRO A 81 -9.37 4.07 4.62
N LEU A 82 -8.60 3.85 5.69
CA LEU A 82 -7.33 4.55 5.90
C LEU A 82 -6.32 4.21 4.80
N GLN A 83 -6.18 2.92 4.46
CA GLN A 83 -5.29 2.51 3.37
C GLN A 83 -5.66 3.20 2.06
N ARG A 84 -6.96 3.28 1.73
CA ARG A 84 -7.42 3.97 0.51
C ARG A 84 -7.05 5.46 0.49
N VAL A 85 -7.13 6.14 1.63
CA VAL A 85 -6.71 7.55 1.74
C VAL A 85 -5.20 7.69 1.52
N VAL A 86 -4.41 6.81 2.12
CA VAL A 86 -2.95 6.82 1.99
C VAL A 86 -2.52 6.51 0.55
N ASP A 87 -3.15 5.51 -0.09
CA ASP A 87 -2.89 5.17 -1.49
C ASP A 87 -3.18 6.36 -2.42
N ALA A 88 -4.31 7.05 -2.23
CA ALA A 88 -4.66 8.23 -3.03
C ALA A 88 -3.67 9.37 -2.83
N ARG A 89 -3.22 9.62 -1.58
CA ARG A 89 -2.18 10.62 -1.29
C ARG A 89 -0.85 10.28 -1.97
N LEU A 90 -0.46 9.01 -1.98
CA LEU A 90 0.77 8.55 -2.65
C LEU A 90 0.69 8.77 -4.16
N VAL A 91 -0.46 8.51 -4.79
CA VAL A 91 -0.70 8.83 -6.21
C VAL A 91 -0.53 10.33 -6.44
N THR A 92 -1.23 11.17 -5.68
CA THR A 92 -1.14 12.64 -5.79
C THR A 92 0.29 13.14 -5.58
N TYR A 93 1.02 12.58 -4.62
CA TYR A 93 2.43 12.92 -4.42
C TYR A 93 3.26 12.58 -5.67
N CYS A 94 3.07 11.40 -6.25
CA CYS A 94 3.81 10.94 -7.42
C CYS A 94 3.45 11.72 -8.70
N GLU A 95 2.25 12.28 -8.82
CA GLU A 95 1.87 13.17 -9.94
C GLU A 95 2.74 14.41 -10.04
N GLY A 96 3.10 14.98 -8.88
CA GLY A 96 3.91 16.20 -8.78
C GLY A 96 5.43 15.99 -8.90
N LEU A 97 5.91 14.76 -9.15
CA LEU A 97 7.34 14.47 -9.18
C LEU A 97 8.01 14.86 -10.49
N ASP A 98 9.07 15.64 -10.36
CA ASP A 98 10.02 15.93 -11.41
C ASP A 98 11.45 15.44 -11.02
N PRO A 99 12.44 15.51 -11.90
CA PRO A 99 13.80 15.09 -11.59
C PRO A 99 14.44 15.82 -10.41
N GLN A 100 14.03 17.06 -10.16
CA GLN A 100 14.55 17.85 -9.02
C GLN A 100 13.93 17.36 -7.71
N ALA A 101 12.61 17.12 -7.70
CA ALA A 101 11.90 16.55 -6.56
C ALA A 101 12.45 15.18 -6.16
N LEU A 102 12.71 14.31 -7.14
CA LEU A 102 13.31 12.98 -6.91
C LEU A 102 14.71 13.03 -6.29
N ALA A 103 15.49 14.06 -6.62
CA ALA A 103 16.84 14.24 -6.08
C ALA A 103 16.85 14.89 -4.68
N ARG A 104 15.74 15.43 -4.20
CA ARG A 104 15.63 16.02 -2.85
C ARG A 104 15.90 14.97 -1.78
N THR A 105 16.28 15.46 -0.62
CA THR A 105 16.54 14.64 0.56
C THR A 105 15.43 14.85 1.57
N ALA A 106 14.82 13.77 2.02
CA ALA A 106 13.85 13.75 3.11
C ALA A 106 14.54 13.32 4.41
N SER A 107 14.01 13.78 5.54
CA SER A 107 14.46 13.41 6.89
C SER A 107 13.61 12.27 7.40
N LEU A 108 14.26 11.20 7.86
CA LEU A 108 13.63 10.02 8.49
C LEU A 108 13.94 10.01 9.98
N ILE A 109 12.91 9.96 10.81
CA ILE A 109 13.06 9.78 12.26
C ILE A 109 13.29 8.31 12.55
N ARG A 110 14.48 7.97 13.05
CA ARG A 110 14.89 6.62 13.44
C ARG A 110 15.25 6.56 14.92
N ALA A 111 15.31 5.37 15.49
CA ALA A 111 15.68 5.18 16.90
C ALA A 111 17.06 5.80 17.26
N GLN A 112 17.97 5.85 16.28
CA GLN A 112 19.34 6.39 16.44
C GLN A 112 19.45 7.89 16.09
N GLY A 113 18.34 8.54 15.76
CA GLY A 113 18.31 9.95 15.34
C GLY A 113 17.77 10.14 13.91
N ILE A 114 17.95 11.35 13.38
CA ILE A 114 17.48 11.68 12.03
C ILE A 114 18.47 11.14 10.99
N VAL A 115 17.94 10.41 10.01
CA VAL A 115 18.67 9.92 8.83
C VAL A 115 18.15 10.68 7.61
N LEU A 116 19.06 11.10 6.74
CA LEU A 116 18.72 11.76 5.47
C LEU A 116 18.75 10.72 4.34
N GLU A 117 17.69 10.68 3.54
CA GLU A 117 17.61 9.78 2.39
C GLU A 117 16.95 10.47 1.19
N ARG A 118 17.37 10.09 -0.01
CA ARG A 118 16.81 10.65 -1.25
C ARG A 118 15.38 10.17 -1.48
N VAL A 119 14.55 11.06 -2.02
CA VAL A 119 13.14 10.80 -2.34
C VAL A 119 12.98 9.59 -3.27
N ASP A 120 13.80 9.50 -4.34
CA ASP A 120 13.73 8.38 -5.28
C ASP A 120 14.02 7.02 -4.60
N ARG A 121 14.96 6.97 -3.65
CA ARG A 121 15.26 5.75 -2.89
C ARG A 121 14.16 5.38 -1.91
N LEU A 122 13.55 6.38 -1.27
CA LEU A 122 12.42 6.14 -0.38
C LEU A 122 11.22 5.54 -1.13
N LEU A 123 10.91 6.09 -2.31
CA LEU A 123 9.84 5.56 -3.16
C LEU A 123 10.13 4.12 -3.61
N LEU A 124 11.35 3.82 -4.05
CA LEU A 124 11.73 2.46 -4.41
C LEU A 124 11.57 1.49 -3.24
N HIS A 125 12.03 1.91 -2.05
CA HIS A 125 11.88 1.10 -0.84
C HIS A 125 10.41 0.88 -0.49
N LEU A 126 9.58 1.93 -0.53
CA LEU A 126 8.17 1.87 -0.21
C LEU A 126 7.41 0.89 -1.12
N PHE A 127 7.61 0.96 -2.43
CA PHE A 127 6.97 0.04 -3.36
C PHE A 127 7.43 -1.41 -3.19
N GLN A 128 8.72 -1.64 -2.94
CA GLN A 128 9.22 -2.99 -2.64
C GLN A 128 8.62 -3.55 -1.34
N HIS A 129 8.52 -2.73 -0.31
CA HIS A 129 7.90 -3.09 0.95
C HIS A 129 6.43 -3.48 0.77
N GLN A 130 5.68 -2.70 0.01
CA GLN A 130 4.29 -2.97 -0.33
C GLN A 130 4.13 -4.32 -1.06
N ILE A 131 4.91 -4.54 -2.12
CA ILE A 131 4.87 -5.80 -2.90
C ILE A 131 5.18 -6.99 -2.00
N HIS A 132 6.22 -6.88 -1.15
CA HIS A 132 6.64 -7.94 -0.25
C HIS A 132 5.54 -8.35 0.73
N HIS A 133 4.96 -7.40 1.43
CA HIS A 133 3.94 -7.70 2.44
C HIS A 133 2.57 -8.04 1.83
N ARG A 134 2.19 -7.46 0.68
CA ARG A 134 1.02 -7.92 -0.08
C ARG A 134 1.14 -9.39 -0.48
N GLY A 135 2.33 -9.81 -0.91
CA GLY A 135 2.60 -11.23 -1.19
C GLY A 135 2.39 -12.13 0.03
N GLN A 136 2.74 -11.67 1.22
CA GLN A 136 2.49 -12.40 2.47
C GLN A 136 0.99 -12.52 2.76
N VAL A 137 0.23 -11.43 2.67
CA VAL A 137 -1.25 -11.47 2.82
C VAL A 137 -1.88 -12.37 1.77
N HIS A 138 -1.45 -12.28 0.52
CA HIS A 138 -1.90 -13.13 -0.58
C HIS A 138 -1.69 -14.62 -0.27
N ALA A 139 -0.50 -14.98 0.21
CA ALA A 139 -0.21 -16.35 0.63
C ALA A 139 -1.08 -16.80 1.81
N MET A 140 -1.31 -15.93 2.79
CA MET A 140 -2.18 -16.21 3.94
C MET A 140 -3.65 -16.43 3.53
N LEU A 141 -4.14 -15.71 2.52
CA LEU A 141 -5.50 -15.89 1.97
C LEU A 141 -5.71 -17.31 1.41
N SER A 142 -4.68 -17.95 0.85
CA SER A 142 -4.76 -19.31 0.32
C SER A 142 -5.15 -20.34 1.39
N ALA A 143 -5.01 -20.01 2.68
CA ALA A 143 -5.42 -20.85 3.81
C ALA A 143 -6.75 -20.39 4.44
N THR A 144 -7.58 -19.67 3.70
CA THR A 144 -8.89 -19.16 4.12
C THR A 144 -10.00 -19.67 3.20
N THR A 145 -11.25 -19.29 3.49
CA THR A 145 -12.40 -19.52 2.62
C THR A 145 -12.42 -18.59 1.40
N VAL A 146 -11.54 -17.56 1.37
CA VAL A 146 -11.49 -16.54 0.32
C VAL A 146 -10.29 -16.75 -0.58
N ALA A 147 -10.52 -16.95 -1.88
CA ALA A 147 -9.45 -17.06 -2.86
C ALA A 147 -8.62 -15.76 -2.94
N PRO A 148 -7.29 -15.86 -2.99
CA PRO A 148 -6.43 -14.70 -3.22
C PRO A 148 -6.68 -14.10 -4.61
N PRO A 149 -6.69 -12.76 -4.74
CA PRO A 149 -6.90 -12.11 -6.03
C PRO A 149 -5.62 -12.08 -6.87
N GLN A 150 -5.75 -11.98 -8.19
CA GLN A 150 -4.62 -11.68 -9.07
C GLN A 150 -4.13 -10.25 -8.84
N LEU A 151 -2.80 -10.04 -8.70
CA LEU A 151 -2.22 -8.75 -8.33
C LEU A 151 -1.09 -8.26 -9.24
N ASP A 152 -0.56 -9.10 -10.14
CA ASP A 152 0.69 -8.85 -10.86
C ASP A 152 0.54 -8.71 -12.39
N GLU A 153 -0.55 -9.18 -13.02
CA GLU A 153 -0.64 -9.25 -14.49
C GLU A 153 -1.43 -8.11 -15.14
N PHE A 154 -2.27 -7.39 -14.40
CA PHE A 154 -3.29 -6.52 -14.99
C PHE A 154 -2.85 -5.06 -15.21
N TYR A 155 -1.57 -4.76 -15.03
CA TYR A 155 -1.07 -3.39 -15.18
C TYR A 155 -0.57 -3.06 -16.60
N LEU A 156 -0.44 -4.04 -17.46
CA LEU A 156 -0.03 -3.85 -18.85
C LEU A 156 -1.16 -3.20 -19.67
N ASP A 157 -0.81 -2.38 -20.65
CA ASP A 157 -1.79 -1.75 -21.57
C ASP A 157 -2.66 -2.78 -22.27
N GLY A 158 -2.08 -3.92 -22.67
CA GLY A 158 -2.79 -5.04 -23.28
C GLY A 158 -3.86 -5.67 -22.41
N ASP A 159 -3.75 -5.54 -21.09
CA ASP A 159 -4.64 -6.14 -20.10
C ASP A 159 -5.75 -5.17 -19.61
N ARG A 160 -5.86 -4.00 -20.23
CA ARG A 160 -6.86 -2.99 -19.86
C ARG A 160 -8.29 -3.55 -19.80
N ALA A 161 -8.64 -4.44 -20.72
CA ALA A 161 -9.96 -5.07 -20.74
C ALA A 161 -10.24 -5.91 -19.48
N LEU A 162 -9.20 -6.49 -18.87
CA LEU A 162 -9.31 -7.31 -17.67
C LEU A 162 -9.55 -6.47 -16.40
N ARG A 163 -9.13 -5.19 -16.41
CA ARG A 163 -9.36 -4.24 -15.31
C ARG A 163 -10.77 -3.65 -15.29
N ARG A 164 -11.52 -3.76 -16.39
CA ARG A 164 -12.85 -3.14 -16.53
C ARG A 164 -13.86 -3.60 -15.47
N SER A 165 -13.76 -4.84 -14.99
CA SER A 165 -14.60 -5.32 -13.89
C SER A 165 -14.28 -4.60 -12.57
N ASP A 166 -13.01 -4.28 -12.35
CA ASP A 166 -12.56 -3.57 -11.14
C ASP A 166 -12.98 -2.10 -11.16
N GLU A 167 -12.95 -1.46 -12.34
CA GLU A 167 -13.44 -0.09 -12.55
C GLU A 167 -14.89 0.05 -12.13
N ILE A 168 -15.73 -0.90 -12.57
CA ILE A 168 -17.15 -0.94 -12.23
C ILE A 168 -17.33 -1.24 -10.74
N GLN A 169 -16.64 -2.25 -10.22
CA GLN A 169 -16.80 -2.72 -8.85
C GLN A 169 -16.32 -1.71 -7.81
N PHE A 170 -15.23 -0.98 -8.11
CA PHE A 170 -14.62 -0.04 -7.19
C PHE A 170 -15.00 1.42 -7.48
N SER A 171 -15.89 1.67 -8.46
CA SER A 171 -16.19 3.01 -8.96
C SER A 171 -14.90 3.77 -9.34
N TRP A 172 -13.99 3.07 -10.01
CA TRP A 172 -12.70 3.60 -10.42
C TRP A 172 -12.84 4.37 -11.72
N ASP A 173 -12.42 5.61 -11.74
CA ASP A 173 -12.36 6.39 -12.97
C ASP A 173 -11.08 5.99 -13.75
N ASP A 174 -11.26 5.51 -14.99
CA ASP A 174 -10.19 5.03 -15.88
C ASP A 174 -9.19 6.14 -16.31
N GLN A 175 -9.44 7.39 -15.90
CA GLN A 175 -8.56 8.52 -16.17
C GLN A 175 -7.31 8.58 -15.26
N LEU A 176 -7.21 7.66 -14.29
CA LEU A 176 -6.10 7.61 -13.34
C LEU A 176 -5.04 6.56 -13.70
N LEU A 177 -5.14 5.91 -14.87
CA LEU A 177 -4.15 4.92 -15.32
C LEU A 177 -3.46 5.37 -16.62
#